data_8603c98eced50f533d40172cdf3d3537
#
_entry.id   8603c98eced50f533d40172cdf3d3537
#
_cell.length_a   1.000
_cell.length_b   1.000
_cell.length_c   1.000
_cell.angle_alpha   90.00
_cell.angle_beta   90.00
_cell.angle_gamma   90.00
#
_symmetry.space_group_name_H-M   'P 1'
#
loop_
_entity.id
_entity.type
_entity.pdbx_description
1 polymer ?
#
loop_
_entity_poly.entity_id
_entity_poly.type
_entity_poly.pdbx_seq_one_letter_code
_entity_poly.pdbx_strand_id
1 'polypeptide(L)'
;MNVRWGGSTSSNSLERHPYAPSDLIELAQLIGKVPTIALVFGSSAGHGALSGVMMDFVVMLEQATLFSAGPPLVAAAMGEQVSKEELGSAAMHASISGVAHNVVKDEQTACQLIQEYLGYLPQNNQQSPPVLPHTTDQNPRALMTILSIIPRNTQQPYDIHKVIDELVDAKAFLEFQPGFGKSMVTGLARLGGHAIAIVANQPMVYAGSITHEAADKATHFLTLAGNFQLPVLFLADNPGIMSGTKAERDGTLKSAAKMYQAQAKLSSPKLHVTLRKAFGFGSSLMAMNPFDKQTLTLALPGITLGGIPALGGVTPPTSIQKLPNN
;
A
#
# COMPACT_ATOMS: atom_id res chain seq x y z
N MET A 1 -7.38 25.65 1.66
CA MET A 1 -6.25 26.47 2.15
C MET A 1 -5.12 26.28 1.17
N ASN A 2 -4.83 27.29 0.31
CA ASN A 2 -3.76 27.17 -0.70
C ASN A 2 -2.43 27.50 -0.04
N VAL A 3 -1.66 26.49 0.36
CA VAL A 3 -0.30 26.68 0.84
C VAL A 3 0.64 26.50 -0.35
N ARG A 4 1.17 27.59 -0.90
CA ARG A 4 2.28 27.53 -1.85
C ARG A 4 3.57 27.38 -1.07
N TRP A 5 4.17 26.21 -1.13
CA TRP A 5 5.52 25.99 -0.65
C TRP A 5 6.50 26.16 -1.79
N GLY A 6 7.00 27.35 -1.97
CA GLY A 6 8.13 27.63 -2.84
C GLY A 6 9.39 27.63 -1.97
N GLY A 7 10.30 26.69 -2.20
CA GLY A 7 11.63 26.76 -1.62
C GLY A 7 12.37 28.00 -2.08
N SER A 8 12.36 29.06 -1.29
CA SER A 8 13.21 30.24 -1.52
C SER A 8 14.62 29.94 -1.03
N THR A 9 15.55 29.77 -1.95
CA THR A 9 16.99 29.85 -1.68
C THR A 9 17.41 31.31 -1.65
N SER A 10 16.79 32.14 -0.81
CA SER A 10 17.34 33.47 -0.56
C SER A 10 18.52 33.36 0.40
N SER A 11 19.64 33.96 0.03
CA SER A 11 20.90 34.00 0.79
C SER A 11 20.79 34.61 2.21
N ASN A 12 19.61 35.12 2.56
CA ASN A 12 19.35 35.76 3.87
C ASN A 12 18.65 34.86 4.90
N SER A 13 18.44 33.57 4.60
CA SER A 13 17.73 32.64 5.51
C SER A 13 18.65 31.65 6.23
N LEU A 14 19.91 31.96 6.40
CA LEU A 14 20.87 31.10 7.11
C LEU A 14 20.60 31.00 8.63
N GLU A 15 19.80 31.90 9.20
CA GLU A 15 19.45 31.89 10.61
C GLU A 15 17.97 31.53 10.78
N ARG A 16 17.72 30.28 11.13
CA ARG A 16 16.38 29.85 11.57
C ARG A 16 16.18 30.39 13.00
N HIS A 17 15.15 31.22 13.18
CA HIS A 17 14.79 31.69 14.53
C HIS A 17 14.37 30.47 15.38
N PRO A 18 15.01 30.20 16.52
CA PRO A 18 14.77 28.98 17.31
C PRO A 18 13.33 28.87 17.84
N TYR A 19 12.61 29.98 17.94
CA TYR A 19 11.22 30.05 18.39
C TYR A 19 10.22 30.26 17.25
N ALA A 20 10.63 30.13 15.98
CA ALA A 20 9.69 30.20 14.87
C ALA A 20 8.71 29.02 14.94
N PRO A 21 7.39 29.23 14.85
CA PRO A 21 6.43 28.15 14.84
C PRO A 21 6.76 27.15 13.72
N SER A 22 6.66 25.86 14.02
CA SER A 22 6.83 24.81 13.03
C SER A 22 5.45 24.30 12.63
N ASP A 23 5.05 24.54 11.40
CA ASP A 23 3.84 24.01 10.78
C ASP A 23 3.86 22.47 10.65
N LEU A 24 5.04 21.83 10.71
CA LEU A 24 5.16 20.37 10.69
C LEU A 24 4.44 19.70 11.86
N ILE A 25 4.42 20.35 13.04
CA ILE A 25 3.72 19.81 14.21
C ILE A 25 2.22 19.82 13.97
N GLU A 26 1.68 20.92 13.45
CA GLU A 26 0.27 21.05 13.15
C GLU A 26 -0.17 20.11 12.02
N LEU A 27 0.66 20.01 10.97
CA LEU A 27 0.42 19.04 9.90
C LEU A 27 0.41 17.60 10.43
N ALA A 28 1.39 17.23 11.25
CA ALA A 28 1.46 15.89 11.86
C ALA A 28 0.22 15.57 12.72
N GLN A 29 -0.38 16.58 13.36
CA GLN A 29 -1.60 16.41 14.15
C GLN A 29 -2.87 16.23 13.29
N LEU A 30 -2.86 16.63 12.02
CA LEU A 30 -3.97 16.46 11.09
C LEU A 30 -3.99 15.06 10.45
N ILE A 31 -2.81 14.43 10.31
CA ILE A 31 -2.69 13.11 9.70
C ILE A 31 -3.53 12.09 10.47
N GLY A 32 -4.34 11.34 9.73
CA GLY A 32 -5.29 10.39 10.30
C GLY A 32 -6.53 11.00 10.95
N LYS A 33 -6.69 12.34 10.96
CA LYS A 33 -7.92 13.02 11.39
C LYS A 33 -8.76 13.49 10.22
N VAL A 34 -8.13 14.02 9.19
CA VAL A 34 -8.71 14.42 7.92
C VAL A 34 -7.88 13.87 6.78
N PRO A 35 -8.47 13.54 5.63
CA PRO A 35 -7.69 13.11 4.47
C PRO A 35 -6.69 14.19 4.04
N THR A 36 -5.41 13.83 3.97
CA THR A 36 -4.33 14.74 3.61
C THR A 36 -3.69 14.33 2.29
N ILE A 37 -3.41 15.31 1.41
CA ILE A 37 -2.94 15.06 0.06
C ILE A 37 -1.80 16.01 -0.26
N ALA A 38 -0.73 15.48 -0.85
CA ALA A 38 0.33 16.26 -1.46
C ALA A 38 0.29 16.14 -2.98
N LEU A 39 0.28 17.29 -3.66
CA LEU A 39 0.45 17.39 -5.10
C LEU A 39 1.80 18.04 -5.41
N VAL A 40 2.66 17.29 -6.09
CA VAL A 40 3.98 17.76 -6.48
C VAL A 40 3.99 18.06 -7.97
N PHE A 41 3.92 19.35 -8.33
CA PHE A 41 3.86 19.80 -9.73
C PHE A 41 5.22 20.18 -10.32
N GLY A 42 6.20 20.46 -9.47
CA GLY A 42 7.52 20.87 -9.86
C GLY A 42 8.60 20.31 -8.95
N SER A 43 9.69 21.04 -8.78
CA SER A 43 10.78 20.64 -7.88
C SER A 43 10.47 21.08 -6.45
N SER A 44 10.50 20.16 -5.49
CA SER A 44 10.34 20.45 -4.08
C SER A 44 11.50 19.88 -3.28
N ALA A 45 12.01 20.65 -2.33
CA ALA A 45 13.18 20.29 -1.52
C ALA A 45 12.97 20.66 -0.04
N GLY A 46 13.69 19.95 0.85
CA GLY A 46 13.79 20.26 2.26
C GLY A 46 12.45 20.22 2.98
N HIS A 47 12.09 21.29 3.65
CA HIS A 47 10.88 21.39 4.48
C HIS A 47 9.60 21.06 3.71
N GLY A 48 9.42 21.66 2.51
CA GLY A 48 8.24 21.40 1.67
C GLY A 48 8.16 19.96 1.18
N ALA A 49 9.32 19.34 0.88
CA ALA A 49 9.37 17.92 0.52
C ALA A 49 8.95 17.04 1.71
N LEU A 50 9.49 17.32 2.91
CA LEU A 50 9.14 16.56 4.12
C LEU A 50 7.64 16.69 4.45
N SER A 51 7.09 17.90 4.37
CA SER A 51 5.66 18.14 4.59
C SER A 51 4.80 17.32 3.62
N GLY A 52 5.18 17.27 2.34
CA GLY A 52 4.47 16.50 1.33
C GLY A 52 4.49 15.00 1.58
N VAL A 53 5.65 14.46 1.95
CA VAL A 53 5.82 13.01 2.21
C VAL A 53 5.06 12.53 3.45
N MET A 54 4.73 13.43 4.36
CA MET A 54 3.92 13.10 5.55
C MET A 54 2.43 12.87 5.22
N MET A 55 1.93 13.29 4.06
CA MET A 55 0.51 13.20 3.71
C MET A 55 0.07 11.76 3.43
N ASP A 56 -1.23 11.51 3.61
CA ASP A 56 -1.84 10.20 3.35
C ASP A 56 -1.72 9.79 1.89
N PHE A 57 -1.79 10.75 0.96
CA PHE A 57 -1.73 10.50 -0.48
C PHE A 57 -0.81 11.48 -1.19
N VAL A 58 0.29 10.97 -1.77
CA VAL A 58 1.30 11.76 -2.49
C VAL A 58 1.17 11.50 -3.99
N VAL A 59 0.79 12.51 -4.75
CA VAL A 59 0.68 12.46 -6.22
C VAL A 59 1.74 13.38 -6.83
N MET A 60 2.51 12.86 -7.77
CA MET A 60 3.53 13.62 -8.49
C MET A 60 3.19 13.71 -9.98
N LEU A 61 3.46 14.85 -10.61
CA LEU A 61 3.54 14.90 -12.06
C LEU A 61 4.81 14.19 -12.56
N GLU A 62 4.75 13.58 -13.74
CA GLU A 62 5.89 12.85 -14.34
C GLU A 62 7.19 13.64 -14.36
N GLN A 63 7.11 14.95 -14.61
CA GLN A 63 8.26 15.86 -14.66
C GLN A 63 8.65 16.44 -13.28
N ALA A 64 7.88 16.16 -12.23
CA ALA A 64 8.16 16.69 -10.90
C ALA A 64 9.33 15.95 -10.23
N THR A 65 10.01 16.66 -9.34
CA THR A 65 11.09 16.10 -8.53
C THR A 65 10.91 16.43 -7.07
N LEU A 66 11.28 15.49 -6.20
CA LEU A 66 11.15 15.61 -4.76
C LEU A 66 12.42 15.07 -4.08
N PHE A 67 13.03 15.84 -3.18
CA PHE A 67 14.24 15.42 -2.50
C PHE A 67 14.46 16.16 -1.17
N SER A 68 15.22 15.57 -0.26
CA SER A 68 15.57 16.18 1.01
C SER A 68 16.46 17.43 0.86
N ALA A 69 17.41 17.36 -0.07
CA ALA A 69 18.33 18.44 -0.41
C ALA A 69 18.54 18.49 -1.93
N GLY A 70 18.52 19.69 -2.52
CA GLY A 70 18.71 19.85 -3.97
C GLY A 70 20.15 19.61 -4.42
N PRO A 71 20.39 19.40 -5.75
CA PRO A 71 21.69 19.08 -6.31
C PRO A 71 22.85 19.98 -5.87
N PRO A 72 22.70 21.32 -5.77
CA PRO A 72 23.80 22.17 -5.28
C PRO A 72 24.24 21.87 -3.85
N LEU A 73 23.29 21.51 -2.98
CA LEU A 73 23.60 21.17 -1.59
C LEU A 73 24.22 19.78 -1.51
N VAL A 74 23.76 18.83 -2.31
CA VAL A 74 24.36 17.48 -2.42
C VAL A 74 25.80 17.58 -2.92
N ALA A 75 26.06 18.39 -3.95
CA ALA A 75 27.40 18.63 -4.46
C ALA A 75 28.33 19.23 -3.39
N ALA A 76 27.84 20.21 -2.65
CA ALA A 76 28.63 20.88 -1.59
C ALA A 76 28.91 19.96 -0.38
N ALA A 77 27.92 19.13 0.01
CA ALA A 77 28.02 18.29 1.23
C ALA A 77 28.69 16.94 0.98
N MET A 78 28.43 16.32 -0.18
CA MET A 78 28.85 14.95 -0.50
C MET A 78 29.86 14.88 -1.65
N GLY A 79 30.10 15.98 -2.37
CA GLY A 79 30.94 16.00 -3.58
C GLY A 79 30.28 15.30 -4.78
N GLU A 80 29.02 14.94 -4.69
CA GLU A 80 28.28 14.20 -5.72
C GLU A 80 27.65 15.17 -6.72
N GLN A 81 27.97 15.01 -8.01
CA GLN A 81 27.35 15.76 -9.08
C GLN A 81 26.17 14.95 -9.64
N VAL A 82 24.95 15.40 -9.40
CA VAL A 82 23.72 14.69 -9.74
C VAL A 82 22.69 15.67 -10.29
N SER A 83 21.91 15.24 -11.27
CA SER A 83 20.75 15.99 -11.78
C SER A 83 19.55 15.90 -10.82
N LYS A 84 18.56 16.77 -10.98
CA LYS A 84 17.32 16.72 -10.22
C LYS A 84 16.56 15.41 -10.47
N GLU A 85 16.58 14.98 -11.72
CA GLU A 85 15.89 13.78 -12.21
C GLU A 85 16.53 12.51 -11.64
N GLU A 86 17.85 12.44 -11.58
CA GLU A 86 18.56 11.33 -10.94
C GLU A 86 18.35 11.30 -9.44
N LEU A 87 18.33 12.48 -8.81
CA LEU A 87 18.22 12.59 -7.35
C LEU A 87 16.83 12.25 -6.82
N GLY A 88 15.77 12.66 -7.54
CA GLY A 88 14.42 12.53 -6.99
C GLY A 88 13.29 12.64 -8.01
N SER A 89 13.38 11.98 -9.17
CA SER A 89 12.29 11.95 -10.15
C SER A 89 11.04 11.24 -9.62
N ALA A 90 9.88 11.60 -10.18
CA ALA A 90 8.62 10.95 -9.91
C ALA A 90 8.68 9.43 -10.18
N ALA A 91 9.36 9.02 -11.27
CA ALA A 91 9.52 7.62 -11.64
C ALA A 91 10.33 6.82 -10.60
N MET A 92 11.43 7.42 -10.08
CA MET A 92 12.23 6.81 -9.02
C MET A 92 11.41 6.69 -7.72
N HIS A 93 10.70 7.74 -7.35
CA HIS A 93 9.87 7.73 -6.14
C HIS A 93 8.68 6.78 -6.23
N ALA A 94 8.11 6.58 -7.41
CA ALA A 94 7.00 5.65 -7.61
C ALA A 94 7.43 4.18 -7.69
N SER A 95 8.70 3.89 -8.02
CA SER A 95 9.12 2.51 -8.28
C SER A 95 10.19 1.96 -7.33
N ILE A 96 10.97 2.85 -6.70
CA ILE A 96 12.11 2.45 -5.86
C ILE A 96 11.91 2.87 -4.42
N SER A 97 11.66 4.15 -4.15
CA SER A 97 11.54 4.64 -2.76
C SER A 97 10.13 4.52 -2.17
N GLY A 98 9.10 4.39 -3.02
CA GLY A 98 7.71 4.32 -2.58
C GLY A 98 7.15 5.65 -2.04
N VAL A 99 7.86 6.77 -2.20
CA VAL A 99 7.42 8.09 -1.72
C VAL A 99 6.24 8.61 -2.53
N ALA A 100 6.30 8.49 -3.87
CA ALA A 100 5.17 8.83 -4.71
C ALA A 100 4.18 7.67 -4.76
N HIS A 101 2.94 7.92 -4.36
CA HIS A 101 1.90 6.91 -4.42
C HIS A 101 1.40 6.74 -5.86
N ASN A 102 1.04 7.84 -6.51
CA ASN A 102 0.63 7.80 -7.91
C ASN A 102 1.33 8.89 -8.72
N VAL A 103 1.64 8.59 -9.96
CA VAL A 103 2.26 9.53 -10.90
C VAL A 103 1.31 9.75 -12.06
N VAL A 104 1.14 11.01 -12.44
CA VAL A 104 0.22 11.44 -13.48
C VAL A 104 0.90 12.41 -14.45
N LYS A 105 0.39 12.49 -15.67
CA LYS A 105 1.02 13.26 -16.75
C LYS A 105 0.77 14.77 -16.65
N ASP A 106 -0.38 15.17 -16.11
CA ASP A 106 -0.83 16.56 -16.10
C ASP A 106 -1.69 16.90 -14.88
N GLU A 107 -1.90 18.19 -14.66
CA GLU A 107 -2.66 18.72 -13.52
C GLU A 107 -4.13 18.32 -13.56
N GLN A 108 -4.72 18.22 -14.77
CA GLN A 108 -6.12 17.82 -14.91
C GLN A 108 -6.32 16.39 -14.44
N THR A 109 -5.44 15.47 -14.85
CA THR A 109 -5.45 14.08 -14.41
C THR A 109 -5.21 13.99 -12.90
N ALA A 110 -4.31 14.83 -12.35
CA ALA A 110 -4.09 14.91 -10.91
C ALA A 110 -5.37 15.33 -10.15
N CYS A 111 -6.07 16.34 -10.61
CA CYS A 111 -7.32 16.79 -10.00
C CYS A 111 -8.41 15.72 -10.06
N GLN A 112 -8.54 15.00 -11.18
CA GLN A 112 -9.50 13.90 -11.31
C GLN A 112 -9.18 12.76 -10.34
N LEU A 113 -7.92 12.37 -10.26
CA LEU A 113 -7.44 11.33 -9.35
C LEU A 113 -7.74 11.68 -7.87
N ILE A 114 -7.53 12.96 -7.50
CA ILE A 114 -7.81 13.43 -6.15
C ILE A 114 -9.30 13.46 -5.85
N GLN A 115 -10.12 13.91 -6.79
CA GLN A 115 -11.58 13.90 -6.63
C GLN A 115 -12.08 12.47 -6.43
N GLU A 116 -11.54 11.52 -7.21
CA GLU A 116 -11.85 10.12 -7.06
C GLU A 116 -11.41 9.58 -5.69
N TYR A 117 -10.16 9.84 -5.28
CA TYR A 117 -9.63 9.45 -3.97
C TYR A 117 -10.49 9.98 -2.81
N LEU A 118 -10.79 11.28 -2.83
CA LEU A 118 -11.64 11.90 -1.80
C LEU A 118 -13.07 11.36 -1.81
N GLY A 119 -13.54 10.89 -2.95
CA GLY A 119 -14.86 10.27 -3.08
C GLY A 119 -15.02 8.98 -2.28
N TYR A 120 -13.94 8.29 -1.96
CA TYR A 120 -13.95 7.08 -1.12
C TYR A 120 -13.87 7.37 0.38
N LEU A 121 -13.41 8.55 0.78
CA LEU A 121 -13.08 8.86 2.17
C LEU A 121 -14.15 9.77 2.82
N PRO A 122 -14.33 9.68 4.14
CA PRO A 122 -15.14 10.64 4.88
C PRO A 122 -14.39 11.97 5.01
N GLN A 123 -15.08 13.04 5.39
CA GLN A 123 -14.44 14.33 5.60
C GLN A 123 -13.47 14.35 6.80
N ASN A 124 -13.67 13.46 7.76
CA ASN A 124 -12.80 13.28 8.92
C ASN A 124 -12.98 11.86 9.50
N ASN A 125 -12.09 11.47 10.39
CA ASN A 125 -12.05 10.14 10.99
C ASN A 125 -13.20 9.83 11.98
N GLN A 126 -14.08 10.79 12.29
CA GLN A 126 -15.26 10.59 13.13
C GLN A 126 -16.50 10.25 12.30
N GLN A 127 -16.42 10.36 10.99
CA GLN A 127 -17.51 10.05 10.07
C GLN A 127 -17.28 8.71 9.39
N SER A 128 -18.38 8.04 9.06
CA SER A 128 -18.33 6.82 8.27
C SER A 128 -17.96 7.10 6.80
N PRO A 129 -17.30 6.17 6.11
CA PRO A 129 -17.06 6.28 4.67
C PRO A 129 -18.34 6.49 3.88
N PRO A 130 -18.30 7.27 2.77
CA PRO A 130 -19.48 7.56 1.99
C PRO A 130 -20.02 6.32 1.27
N VAL A 131 -21.35 6.21 1.23
CA VAL A 131 -22.06 5.16 0.49
C VAL A 131 -22.78 5.78 -0.70
N LEU A 132 -22.59 5.23 -1.90
CA LEU A 132 -23.34 5.68 -3.07
C LEU A 132 -24.75 5.07 -3.05
N PRO A 133 -25.81 5.89 -3.21
CA PRO A 133 -27.19 5.44 -3.01
C PRO A 133 -27.70 4.50 -4.10
N HIS A 134 -27.11 4.50 -5.27
CA HIS A 134 -27.54 3.70 -6.41
C HIS A 134 -26.32 3.09 -7.12
N THR A 135 -26.19 1.78 -6.99
CA THR A 135 -25.28 0.98 -7.82
C THR A 135 -26.14 0.05 -8.68
N THR A 136 -25.70 -0.23 -9.87
CA THR A 136 -26.31 -1.24 -10.75
C THR A 136 -26.19 -2.64 -10.15
N ASP A 137 -25.40 -2.80 -9.09
CA ASP A 137 -25.00 -4.05 -8.48
C ASP A 137 -25.60 -4.21 -7.07
N GLN A 138 -26.93 -4.16 -6.97
CA GLN A 138 -27.63 -4.20 -5.69
C GLN A 138 -27.94 -5.62 -5.18
N ASN A 139 -27.71 -6.65 -5.98
CA ASN A 139 -28.09 -8.03 -5.63
C ASN A 139 -26.88 -8.95 -5.50
N PRO A 140 -26.93 -9.94 -4.60
CA PRO A 140 -25.95 -11.02 -4.58
C PRO A 140 -25.85 -11.68 -5.96
N ARG A 141 -24.65 -11.69 -6.53
CA ARG A 141 -24.36 -12.31 -7.83
C ARG A 141 -23.38 -13.47 -7.67
N ALA A 142 -23.57 -14.49 -8.49
CA ALA A 142 -22.61 -15.59 -8.55
C ALA A 142 -21.42 -15.19 -9.43
N LEU A 143 -20.22 -15.15 -8.84
CA LEU A 143 -18.98 -14.76 -9.52
C LEU A 143 -18.27 -15.98 -10.13
N MET A 144 -18.97 -16.73 -10.99
CA MET A 144 -18.42 -17.95 -11.59
C MET A 144 -17.23 -17.69 -12.50
N THR A 145 -17.10 -16.49 -13.07
CA THR A 145 -15.96 -16.03 -13.88
C THR A 145 -14.64 -16.08 -13.11
N ILE A 146 -14.63 -15.83 -11.80
CA ILE A 146 -13.44 -15.90 -10.96
C ILE A 146 -12.78 -17.28 -11.02
N LEU A 147 -13.58 -18.34 -11.06
CA LEU A 147 -13.07 -19.72 -11.17
C LEU A 147 -12.36 -20.00 -12.50
N SER A 148 -12.66 -19.23 -13.55
CA SER A 148 -11.95 -19.32 -14.84
C SER A 148 -10.71 -18.44 -14.90
N ILE A 149 -10.64 -17.37 -14.10
CA ILE A 149 -9.48 -16.48 -14.01
C ILE A 149 -8.36 -17.14 -13.21
N ILE A 150 -8.71 -17.83 -12.12
CA ILE A 150 -7.73 -18.43 -11.21
C ILE A 150 -7.36 -19.84 -11.69
N PRO A 151 -6.13 -20.10 -12.16
CA PRO A 151 -5.71 -21.40 -12.64
C PRO A 151 -5.70 -22.45 -11.51
N ARG A 152 -6.13 -23.66 -11.80
CA ARG A 152 -6.00 -24.80 -10.87
C ARG A 152 -4.54 -25.16 -10.58
N ASN A 153 -3.66 -24.99 -11.58
CA ASN A 153 -2.23 -25.18 -11.39
C ASN A 153 -1.66 -24.02 -10.56
N THR A 154 -1.19 -24.33 -9.36
CA THR A 154 -0.66 -23.35 -8.40
C THR A 154 0.64 -22.66 -8.86
N GLN A 155 1.34 -23.21 -9.86
CA GLN A 155 2.53 -22.62 -10.45
C GLN A 155 2.21 -21.62 -11.58
N GLN A 156 1.01 -21.68 -12.15
CA GLN A 156 0.62 -20.78 -13.21
C GLN A 156 0.22 -19.42 -12.62
N PRO A 157 0.89 -18.31 -13.01
CA PRO A 157 0.51 -16.99 -12.54
C PRO A 157 -0.79 -16.52 -13.19
N TYR A 158 -1.49 -15.60 -12.53
CA TYR A 158 -2.62 -14.85 -13.07
C TYR A 158 -2.60 -13.43 -12.51
N ASP A 159 -3.25 -12.51 -13.21
CA ASP A 159 -3.36 -11.12 -12.78
C ASP A 159 -4.52 -10.95 -11.81
N ILE A 160 -4.21 -10.50 -10.58
CA ILE A 160 -5.20 -10.27 -9.53
C ILE A 160 -6.18 -9.15 -9.87
N HIS A 161 -5.80 -8.20 -10.72
CA HIS A 161 -6.69 -7.12 -11.14
C HIS A 161 -7.96 -7.66 -11.79
N LYS A 162 -7.86 -8.73 -12.58
CA LYS A 162 -9.04 -9.38 -13.19
C LYS A 162 -10.01 -9.94 -12.15
N VAL A 163 -9.50 -10.39 -11.00
CA VAL A 163 -10.34 -10.87 -9.90
C VAL A 163 -10.98 -9.66 -9.17
N ILE A 164 -10.22 -8.60 -8.96
CA ILE A 164 -10.73 -7.36 -8.36
C ILE A 164 -11.83 -6.77 -9.22
N ASP A 165 -11.64 -6.66 -10.54
CA ASP A 165 -12.63 -6.11 -11.49
C ASP A 165 -13.96 -6.88 -11.49
N GLU A 166 -13.92 -8.21 -11.27
CA GLU A 166 -15.12 -9.04 -11.14
C GLU A 166 -15.83 -8.87 -9.80
N LEU A 167 -15.07 -8.52 -8.74
CA LEU A 167 -15.60 -8.39 -7.38
C LEU A 167 -16.26 -7.05 -7.11
N VAL A 168 -15.65 -5.97 -7.59
CA VAL A 168 -16.04 -4.60 -7.22
C VAL A 168 -17.13 -4.06 -8.16
N ASP A 169 -17.74 -2.96 -7.78
CA ASP A 169 -18.66 -2.23 -8.64
C ASP A 169 -17.92 -1.75 -9.90
N ALA A 170 -18.62 -1.71 -11.03
CA ALA A 170 -18.01 -1.44 -12.33
C ALA A 170 -17.19 -0.13 -12.34
N LYS A 171 -15.92 -0.23 -12.73
CA LYS A 171 -14.96 0.90 -12.79
C LYS A 171 -14.70 1.60 -11.45
N ALA A 172 -14.94 0.92 -10.34
CA ALA A 172 -14.80 1.49 -9.02
C ALA A 172 -13.55 0.94 -8.29
N PHE A 173 -12.40 0.93 -8.97
CA PHE A 173 -11.13 0.55 -8.36
C PHE A 173 -10.06 1.60 -8.65
N LEU A 174 -9.59 2.25 -7.59
CA LEU A 174 -8.47 3.20 -7.60
C LEU A 174 -7.24 2.51 -7.00
N GLU A 175 -6.30 2.09 -7.83
CA GLU A 175 -5.06 1.47 -7.35
C GLU A 175 -4.15 2.51 -6.69
N PHE A 176 -3.64 2.16 -5.52
CA PHE A 176 -2.72 2.94 -4.72
C PHE A 176 -1.31 2.35 -4.83
N GLN A 177 -0.33 3.17 -5.22
CA GLN A 177 1.08 2.78 -5.43
C GLN A 177 1.30 1.62 -6.44
N PRO A 178 0.80 1.68 -7.67
CA PRO A 178 0.94 0.58 -8.63
C PRO A 178 2.41 0.28 -8.99
N GLY A 179 3.29 1.26 -8.89
CA GLY A 179 4.72 1.15 -9.25
C GLY A 179 5.60 0.51 -8.19
N PHE A 180 5.21 0.57 -6.91
CA PHE A 180 5.99 0.12 -5.76
C PHE A 180 5.43 -1.16 -5.16
N GLY A 181 6.28 -2.03 -4.61
CA GLY A 181 5.86 -3.25 -3.93
C GLY A 181 4.91 -4.11 -4.76
N LYS A 182 5.22 -4.34 -6.03
CA LYS A 182 4.33 -4.90 -7.07
C LYS A 182 3.79 -6.31 -6.77
N SER A 183 4.34 -7.05 -5.82
CA SER A 183 3.77 -8.33 -5.39
C SER A 183 2.51 -8.19 -4.53
N MET A 184 2.15 -6.95 -4.18
CA MET A 184 0.94 -6.56 -3.47
C MET A 184 0.21 -5.49 -4.26
N VAL A 185 -1.10 -5.65 -4.44
CA VAL A 185 -2.00 -4.63 -4.97
C VAL A 185 -2.78 -4.03 -3.81
N THR A 186 -2.80 -2.72 -3.71
CA THR A 186 -3.59 -1.97 -2.73
C THR A 186 -4.44 -0.95 -3.46
N GLY A 187 -5.67 -0.75 -3.03
CA GLY A 187 -6.53 0.23 -3.69
C GLY A 187 -7.86 0.43 -2.98
N LEU A 188 -8.49 1.54 -3.30
CA LEU A 188 -9.84 1.88 -2.87
C LEU A 188 -10.84 1.38 -3.89
N ALA A 189 -11.95 0.85 -3.43
CA ALA A 189 -12.99 0.29 -4.30
C ALA A 189 -14.38 0.56 -3.74
N ARG A 190 -15.39 0.19 -4.53
CA ARG A 190 -16.77 0.10 -4.04
C ARG A 190 -17.32 -1.30 -4.20
N LEU A 191 -18.07 -1.71 -3.20
CA LEU A 191 -18.81 -2.97 -3.22
C LEU A 191 -20.24 -2.71 -2.78
N GLY A 192 -21.19 -2.80 -3.71
CA GLY A 192 -22.57 -2.42 -3.48
C GLY A 192 -22.73 -0.96 -3.04
N GLY A 193 -21.92 -0.04 -3.58
CA GLY A 193 -21.88 1.38 -3.24
C GLY A 193 -21.05 1.72 -2.00
N HIS A 194 -20.69 0.77 -1.16
CA HIS A 194 -19.86 0.98 0.02
C HIS A 194 -18.40 1.14 -0.35
N ALA A 195 -17.74 2.18 0.17
CA ALA A 195 -16.30 2.34 0.02
C ALA A 195 -15.56 1.30 0.86
N ILE A 196 -14.61 0.61 0.24
CA ILE A 196 -13.77 -0.41 0.87
C ILE A 196 -12.31 -0.24 0.47
N ALA A 197 -11.40 -0.75 1.29
CA ALA A 197 -9.99 -0.91 0.98
C ALA A 197 -9.71 -2.36 0.54
N ILE A 198 -8.91 -2.54 -0.50
CA ILE A 198 -8.49 -3.87 -0.98
C ILE A 198 -6.98 -4.02 -0.77
N VAL A 199 -6.58 -5.15 -0.20
CA VAL A 199 -5.19 -5.59 -0.10
C VAL A 199 -5.10 -6.99 -0.70
N ALA A 200 -4.41 -7.13 -1.82
CA ALA A 200 -4.40 -8.36 -2.61
C ALA A 200 -2.97 -8.78 -3.00
N ASN A 201 -2.67 -10.07 -2.91
CA ASN A 201 -1.41 -10.56 -3.46
C ASN A 201 -1.47 -10.59 -4.99
N GLN A 202 -0.36 -10.22 -5.67
CA GLN A 202 -0.23 -10.30 -7.13
C GLN A 202 0.62 -11.52 -7.55
N PRO A 203 0.00 -12.64 -7.95
CA PRO A 203 0.72 -13.86 -8.29
C PRO A 203 1.66 -13.75 -9.49
N MET A 204 1.48 -12.75 -10.35
CA MET A 204 2.41 -12.48 -11.47
C MET A 204 3.78 -11.99 -11.01
N VAL A 205 3.87 -11.46 -9.78
CA VAL A 205 5.11 -10.90 -9.25
C VAL A 205 5.54 -11.74 -8.03
N TYR A 206 6.67 -12.41 -8.14
CA TYR A 206 7.20 -13.28 -7.08
C TYR A 206 6.18 -14.29 -6.53
N ALA A 207 5.28 -14.77 -7.39
CA ALA A 207 4.18 -15.69 -7.02
C ALA A 207 3.28 -15.16 -5.88
N GLY A 208 3.23 -13.85 -5.67
CA GLY A 208 2.50 -13.20 -4.58
C GLY A 208 3.24 -13.16 -3.24
N SER A 209 4.55 -13.50 -3.20
CA SER A 209 5.35 -13.40 -1.98
C SER A 209 5.37 -11.98 -1.43
N ILE A 210 5.32 -11.84 -0.12
CA ILE A 210 5.31 -10.53 0.53
C ILE A 210 6.76 -10.06 0.71
N THR A 211 7.19 -9.11 -0.11
CA THR A 211 8.51 -8.45 -0.01
C THR A 211 8.48 -7.32 1.04
N HIS A 212 9.62 -6.72 1.36
CA HIS A 212 9.66 -5.57 2.28
C HIS A 212 8.88 -4.39 1.70
N GLU A 213 9.02 -4.10 0.39
CA GLU A 213 8.29 -3.01 -0.26
C GLU A 213 6.78 -3.27 -0.26
N ALA A 214 6.36 -4.51 -0.53
CA ALA A 214 4.97 -4.91 -0.48
C ALA A 214 4.37 -4.77 0.92
N ALA A 215 5.13 -5.14 1.94
CA ALA A 215 4.73 -4.99 3.34
C ALA A 215 4.69 -3.52 3.79
N ASP A 216 5.66 -2.69 3.36
CA ASP A 216 5.66 -1.26 3.69
C ASP A 216 4.50 -0.52 3.00
N LYS A 217 4.23 -0.82 1.71
CA LYS A 217 3.05 -0.34 0.98
C LYS A 217 1.76 -0.70 1.69
N ALA A 218 1.59 -1.98 2.02
CA ALA A 218 0.39 -2.44 2.72
C ALA A 218 0.26 -1.81 4.12
N THR A 219 1.37 -1.60 4.84
CA THR A 219 1.38 -0.93 6.15
C THR A 219 0.82 0.48 6.07
N HIS A 220 1.31 1.27 5.11
CA HIS A 220 0.81 2.64 4.90
C HIS A 220 -0.68 2.62 4.54
N PHE A 221 -1.07 1.79 3.59
CA PHE A 221 -2.45 1.71 3.10
C PHE A 221 -3.43 1.19 4.18
N LEU A 222 -3.04 0.21 4.99
CA LEU A 222 -3.84 -0.27 6.12
C LEU A 222 -3.98 0.78 7.22
N THR A 223 -2.94 1.59 7.44
CA THR A 223 -3.01 2.71 8.38
C THR A 223 -4.01 3.75 7.91
N LEU A 224 -3.98 4.12 6.62
CA LEU A 224 -4.98 4.98 5.99
C LEU A 224 -6.40 4.41 6.16
N ALA A 225 -6.59 3.14 5.79
CA ALA A 225 -7.90 2.49 5.89
C ALA A 225 -8.42 2.48 7.34
N GLY A 226 -7.56 2.21 8.30
CA GLY A 226 -7.89 2.22 9.73
C GLY A 226 -8.27 3.61 10.24
N ASN A 227 -7.52 4.64 9.84
CA ASN A 227 -7.79 6.03 10.22
C ASN A 227 -9.18 6.49 9.76
N PHE A 228 -9.61 6.08 8.58
CA PHE A 228 -10.89 6.49 7.99
C PHE A 228 -11.97 5.40 8.04
N GLN A 229 -11.80 4.37 8.88
CA GLN A 229 -12.78 3.33 9.17
C GLN A 229 -13.27 2.56 7.92
N LEU A 230 -12.43 2.44 6.89
CA LEU A 230 -12.76 1.66 5.70
C LEU A 230 -12.76 0.16 6.04
N PRO A 231 -13.80 -0.59 5.67
CA PRO A 231 -13.73 -2.05 5.66
C PRO A 231 -12.60 -2.53 4.75
N VAL A 232 -11.85 -3.55 5.17
CA VAL A 232 -10.71 -4.05 4.39
C VAL A 232 -10.98 -5.46 3.88
N LEU A 233 -10.89 -5.64 2.56
CA LEU A 233 -10.95 -6.92 1.90
C LEU A 233 -9.54 -7.41 1.55
N PHE A 234 -9.13 -8.52 2.17
CA PHE A 234 -7.87 -9.19 1.90
C PHE A 234 -8.08 -10.33 0.90
N LEU A 235 -7.39 -10.29 -0.24
CA LEU A 235 -7.40 -11.34 -1.26
C LEU A 235 -6.05 -12.05 -1.25
N ALA A 236 -6.01 -13.25 -0.66
CA ALA A 236 -4.76 -13.95 -0.41
C ALA A 236 -4.47 -15.02 -1.47
N ASP A 237 -3.33 -14.89 -2.12
CA ASP A 237 -2.68 -15.94 -2.92
C ASP A 237 -1.15 -15.77 -2.83
N ASN A 238 -0.55 -16.33 -1.76
CA ASN A 238 0.87 -16.16 -1.51
C ASN A 238 1.54 -17.41 -0.94
N PRO A 239 2.83 -17.62 -1.25
CA PRO A 239 3.63 -18.71 -0.67
C PRO A 239 4.22 -18.34 0.71
N GLY A 240 3.93 -17.15 1.23
CA GLY A 240 4.48 -16.63 2.48
C GLY A 240 5.22 -15.29 2.31
N ILE A 241 6.01 -14.96 3.32
CA ILE A 241 6.92 -13.81 3.31
C ILE A 241 8.14 -14.18 2.43
N MET A 242 8.65 -13.20 1.67
CA MET A 242 9.89 -13.40 0.90
C MET A 242 11.03 -13.78 1.85
N SER A 243 11.73 -14.85 1.53
CA SER A 243 12.82 -15.40 2.33
C SER A 243 14.15 -15.37 1.57
N GLY A 244 15.24 -15.55 2.30
CA GLY A 244 16.59 -15.59 1.76
C GLY A 244 17.46 -14.42 2.23
N THR A 245 18.78 -14.54 2.03
CA THR A 245 19.79 -13.60 2.54
C THR A 245 19.51 -12.15 2.13
N LYS A 246 19.09 -11.94 0.88
CA LYS A 246 18.73 -10.60 0.38
C LYS A 246 17.52 -10.07 1.12
N ALA A 247 16.43 -10.84 1.23
CA ALA A 247 15.21 -10.43 1.91
C ALA A 247 15.46 -10.06 3.39
N GLU A 248 16.30 -10.84 4.09
CA GLU A 248 16.66 -10.52 5.47
C GLU A 248 17.46 -9.21 5.58
N ARG A 249 18.42 -8.99 4.68
CA ARG A 249 19.20 -7.74 4.63
C ARG A 249 18.35 -6.52 4.25
N ASP A 250 17.37 -6.70 3.39
CA ASP A 250 16.41 -5.66 2.99
C ASP A 250 15.39 -5.37 4.11
N GLY A 251 15.38 -6.15 5.20
CA GLY A 251 14.52 -5.95 6.36
C GLY A 251 13.08 -6.43 6.20
N THR A 252 12.86 -7.46 5.36
CA THR A 252 11.51 -8.00 5.09
C THR A 252 10.77 -8.39 6.36
N LEU A 253 11.45 -9.04 7.33
CA LEU A 253 10.82 -9.41 8.60
C LEU A 253 10.34 -8.19 9.40
N LYS A 254 11.13 -7.11 9.41
CA LYS A 254 10.76 -5.84 10.07
C LYS A 254 9.53 -5.21 9.42
N SER A 255 9.49 -5.15 8.08
CA SER A 255 8.36 -4.60 7.33
C SER A 255 7.11 -5.46 7.51
N ALA A 256 7.26 -6.79 7.48
CA ALA A 256 6.17 -7.72 7.76
C ALA A 256 5.57 -7.53 9.17
N ALA A 257 6.41 -7.33 10.19
CA ALA A 257 5.93 -7.04 11.54
C ALA A 257 5.11 -5.76 11.62
N LYS A 258 5.52 -4.70 10.90
CA LYS A 258 4.75 -3.44 10.82
C LYS A 258 3.41 -3.64 10.11
N MET A 259 3.40 -4.40 9.00
CA MET A 259 2.15 -4.74 8.30
C MET A 259 1.18 -5.48 9.20
N TYR A 260 1.67 -6.47 9.97
CA TYR A 260 0.84 -7.18 10.94
C TYR A 260 0.28 -6.24 12.01
N GLN A 261 1.11 -5.34 12.55
CA GLN A 261 0.66 -4.36 13.54
C GLN A 261 -0.41 -3.41 12.97
N ALA A 262 -0.26 -2.96 11.73
CA ALA A 262 -1.26 -2.11 11.07
C ALA A 262 -2.57 -2.87 10.88
N GLN A 263 -2.51 -4.11 10.39
CA GLN A 263 -3.67 -4.99 10.23
C GLN A 263 -4.37 -5.28 11.56
N ALA A 264 -3.62 -5.55 12.63
CA ALA A 264 -4.17 -5.87 13.95
C ALA A 264 -4.84 -4.66 14.63
N LYS A 265 -4.45 -3.44 14.28
CA LYS A 265 -5.04 -2.19 14.79
C LYS A 265 -6.34 -1.79 14.10
N LEU A 266 -6.70 -2.42 12.99
CA LEU A 266 -7.96 -2.12 12.30
C LEU A 266 -9.15 -2.35 13.23
N SER A 267 -9.99 -1.33 13.37
CA SER A 267 -11.27 -1.38 14.08
C SER A 267 -12.46 -1.61 13.14
N SER A 268 -12.26 -1.35 11.85
CA SER A 268 -13.23 -1.60 10.79
C SER A 268 -13.33 -3.10 10.45
N PRO A 269 -14.41 -3.54 9.78
CA PRO A 269 -14.55 -4.92 9.34
C PRO A 269 -13.37 -5.39 8.50
N LYS A 270 -12.85 -6.58 8.82
CA LYS A 270 -11.82 -7.29 8.06
C LYS A 270 -12.44 -8.53 7.42
N LEU A 271 -12.35 -8.62 6.11
CA LEU A 271 -12.80 -9.77 5.34
C LEU A 271 -11.59 -10.39 4.66
N HIS A 272 -11.43 -11.69 4.81
CA HIS A 272 -10.36 -12.45 4.16
C HIS A 272 -10.95 -13.47 3.18
N VAL A 273 -10.36 -13.53 1.99
CA VAL A 273 -10.64 -14.59 1.01
C VAL A 273 -9.33 -15.22 0.57
N THR A 274 -9.15 -16.51 0.89
CA THR A 274 -8.08 -17.29 0.29
C THR A 274 -8.50 -17.71 -1.11
N LEU A 275 -7.80 -17.20 -2.13
CA LEU A 275 -8.12 -17.45 -3.53
C LEU A 275 -7.57 -18.79 -3.99
N ARG A 276 -6.32 -19.14 -3.66
CA ARG A 276 -5.66 -20.36 -4.09
C ARG A 276 -4.70 -20.93 -3.06
N LYS A 277 -3.80 -20.12 -2.50
CA LYS A 277 -2.80 -20.57 -1.52
C LYS A 277 -2.55 -19.47 -0.47
N ALA A 278 -2.29 -19.90 0.77
CA ALA A 278 -1.82 -19.01 1.82
C ALA A 278 -0.93 -19.81 2.77
N PHE A 279 0.37 -19.46 2.81
CA PHE A 279 1.36 -20.20 3.57
C PHE A 279 2.06 -19.35 4.61
N GLY A 280 2.43 -20.02 5.72
CA GLY A 280 3.23 -19.45 6.79
C GLY A 280 2.66 -18.13 7.33
N PHE A 281 3.55 -17.23 7.73
CA PHE A 281 3.15 -15.91 8.23
C PHE A 281 2.52 -15.01 7.17
N GLY A 282 2.70 -15.30 5.89
CA GLY A 282 2.01 -14.59 4.82
C GLY A 282 0.49 -14.66 4.95
N SER A 283 -0.05 -15.79 5.40
CA SER A 283 -1.48 -15.94 5.67
C SER A 283 -1.96 -15.01 6.80
N SER A 284 -1.19 -14.91 7.88
CA SER A 284 -1.49 -14.02 9.01
C SER A 284 -1.42 -12.55 8.63
N LEU A 285 -0.45 -12.16 7.80
CA LEU A 285 -0.34 -10.80 7.28
C LEU A 285 -1.55 -10.39 6.43
N MET A 286 -2.12 -11.37 5.71
CA MET A 286 -3.33 -11.20 4.92
C MET A 286 -4.62 -11.43 5.73
N ALA A 287 -4.56 -11.31 7.05
CA ALA A 287 -5.69 -11.39 7.96
C ALA A 287 -6.49 -12.70 7.88
N MET A 288 -5.83 -13.84 7.70
CA MET A 288 -6.50 -15.14 7.65
C MET A 288 -6.94 -15.67 9.03
N ASN A 289 -6.34 -15.18 10.11
CA ASN A 289 -6.54 -15.74 11.45
C ASN A 289 -7.91 -15.36 12.05
N PRO A 290 -8.81 -16.31 12.29
CA PRO A 290 -10.15 -16.02 12.82
C PRO A 290 -10.15 -15.47 14.26
N PHE A 291 -9.00 -15.51 14.96
CA PHE A 291 -8.85 -15.03 16.33
C PHE A 291 -8.52 -13.53 16.44
N ASP A 292 -8.15 -12.88 15.35
CA ASP A 292 -7.65 -11.52 15.35
C ASP A 292 -8.74 -10.49 15.03
N LYS A 293 -9.91 -10.60 15.65
CA LYS A 293 -11.08 -9.73 15.39
C LYS A 293 -11.50 -9.75 13.92
N GLN A 294 -11.31 -10.88 13.27
CA GLN A 294 -11.70 -11.09 11.87
C GLN A 294 -13.23 -11.11 11.76
N THR A 295 -13.77 -10.35 10.81
CA THR A 295 -15.22 -10.32 10.59
C THR A 295 -15.69 -11.53 9.82
N LEU A 296 -14.94 -11.93 8.77
CA LEU A 296 -15.26 -13.07 7.93
C LEU A 296 -13.99 -13.63 7.27
N THR A 297 -13.84 -14.95 7.30
CA THR A 297 -12.81 -15.67 6.55
C THR A 297 -13.48 -16.65 5.58
N LEU A 298 -13.21 -16.48 4.29
CA LEU A 298 -13.70 -17.30 3.20
C LEU A 298 -12.54 -17.94 2.43
N ALA A 299 -12.85 -18.98 1.67
CA ALA A 299 -11.91 -19.64 0.80
C ALA A 299 -12.61 -20.15 -0.46
N LEU A 300 -11.95 -20.06 -1.60
CA LEU A 300 -12.43 -20.69 -2.83
C LEU A 300 -12.18 -22.20 -2.77
N PRO A 301 -12.96 -23.01 -3.52
CA PRO A 301 -12.74 -24.45 -3.61
C PRO A 301 -11.33 -24.80 -4.12
N GLY A 302 -10.68 -25.78 -3.49
CA GLY A 302 -9.38 -26.30 -3.95
C GLY A 302 -8.17 -25.50 -3.48
N ILE A 303 -8.32 -24.65 -2.46
CA ILE A 303 -7.19 -23.92 -1.84
C ILE A 303 -6.19 -24.86 -1.18
N THR A 304 -4.96 -24.38 -1.02
CA THR A 304 -3.91 -25.03 -0.22
C THR A 304 -3.44 -24.09 0.88
N LEU A 305 -3.36 -24.63 2.09
CA LEU A 305 -2.90 -23.93 3.29
C LEU A 305 -1.79 -24.74 3.97
N GLY A 306 -0.89 -24.06 4.66
CA GLY A 306 0.14 -24.73 5.44
C GLY A 306 1.20 -23.79 5.99
N GLY A 307 2.08 -24.33 6.83
CA GLY A 307 3.23 -23.59 7.34
C GLY A 307 4.31 -23.36 6.29
N ILE A 308 4.47 -24.30 5.35
CA ILE A 308 5.48 -24.27 4.28
C ILE A 308 4.82 -24.75 2.97
N PRO A 309 5.10 -24.12 1.81
CA PRO A 309 4.64 -24.62 0.52
C PRO A 309 5.15 -26.05 0.25
N ALA A 310 4.29 -26.91 -0.32
CA ALA A 310 4.61 -28.32 -0.58
C ALA A 310 5.88 -28.54 -1.45
N LEU A 311 6.20 -27.59 -2.33
CA LEU A 311 7.44 -27.62 -3.15
C LEU A 311 8.67 -27.05 -2.42
N GLY A 312 8.48 -26.37 -1.29
CA GLY A 312 9.55 -25.97 -0.37
C GLY A 312 9.72 -26.95 0.81
N GLY A 313 8.82 -27.87 0.92
CA GLY A 313 8.88 -29.01 1.82
C GLY A 313 9.86 -30.06 1.31
N VAL A 314 11.12 -29.67 1.16
CA VAL A 314 12.22 -30.62 1.16
C VAL A 314 12.09 -31.41 2.45
N THR A 315 12.19 -32.76 2.36
CA THR A 315 12.47 -33.70 3.43
C THR A 315 12.91 -32.97 4.68
N PRO A 316 12.17 -33.09 5.80
CA PRO A 316 12.63 -32.52 7.07
C PRO A 316 14.08 -32.96 7.27
N PRO A 317 14.98 -32.08 7.69
CA PRO A 317 16.33 -32.48 7.98
C PRO A 317 16.25 -33.68 8.90
N THR A 318 16.93 -34.74 8.56
CA THR A 318 16.95 -36.05 9.23
C THR A 318 17.31 -35.95 10.74
N SER A 319 17.46 -34.75 11.26
CA SER A 319 17.87 -34.45 12.63
C SER A 319 16.70 -34.02 13.58
N ILE A 320 15.44 -34.03 13.13
CA ILE A 320 14.34 -34.01 14.11
C ILE A 320 14.17 -35.44 14.61
N GLN A 321 15.13 -35.87 15.42
CA GLN A 321 14.97 -37.05 16.24
C GLN A 321 13.74 -36.83 17.13
N LYS A 322 12.87 -37.84 17.12
CA LYS A 322 11.73 -37.96 18.02
C LYS A 322 12.15 -37.56 19.44
N LEU A 323 11.50 -36.53 19.96
CA LEU A 323 11.52 -36.31 21.41
C LEU A 323 10.99 -37.56 22.05
N PRO A 324 11.66 -38.12 23.09
CA PRO A 324 11.13 -39.26 23.81
C PRO A 324 9.80 -38.88 24.45
N ASN A 325 8.81 -39.72 24.25
CA ASN A 325 7.54 -39.62 24.96
C ASN A 325 7.82 -39.73 26.47
N ASN A 326 7.60 -38.66 27.19
CA ASN A 326 7.37 -38.70 28.64
C ASN A 326 5.88 -38.53 28.91
#